data_c5a8809296de62431377ec718e3452b5
#
_entry.id   c5a8809296de62431377ec718e3452b5
#
_cell.length_a   1.000
_cell.length_b   1.000
_cell.length_c   1.000
_cell.angle_alpha   90.00
_cell.angle_beta   90.00
_cell.angle_gamma   90.00
#
_symmetry.space_group_name_H-M   'P 1'
#
loop_
_entity.id
_entity.type
_entity.pdbx_description
1 polymer ?
#
loop_
_entity_poly.entity_id
_entity_poly.type
_entity_poly.pdbx_seq_one_letter_code
_entity_poly.pdbx_strand_id
1 'polypeptide(L)'
;MYQKYFGLKEIPFSLSPDTSYFFAYGHYANALNTLLVAVRSGEGFIKVTGEVGTGKTLLCRKMMNTLNSKVKILYIPNPQMSSFGLQVAVAEELGLKITRYSHRMNKMITDKLLELAKDGMRVVLCIDEAQAMPEETMESLRLLTNLETEKFKLIQVVMFGQPELDELLNRRSVRQLKQRITFSYRLEPLDRAGMDAYILHRMVVAGFHGGMIFEPKALDKIYEASRGIPRLINILCHKSLMVSYGQGTRSVGTANVLMAVSDTEDTQLSNMRGHWWRRFVASMATMAIVSVSSYMLIVH
;
A
#
# COMPACT_ATOMS: atom_id res chain seq x y z
N MET A 1 -14.31 19.13 -14.46
CA MET A 1 -14.72 20.55 -14.29
C MET A 1 -13.52 21.43 -13.99
N TYR A 2 -12.80 21.28 -12.89
CA TYR A 2 -11.68 22.14 -12.52
C TYR A 2 -10.42 21.98 -13.39
N GLN A 3 -10.28 20.88 -14.13
CA GLN A 3 -9.10 20.60 -14.98
C GLN A 3 -8.83 21.77 -15.96
N LYS A 4 -9.82 22.14 -16.78
CA LYS A 4 -9.68 23.25 -17.73
C LYS A 4 -9.36 24.57 -17.04
N TYR A 5 -9.93 24.81 -15.85
CA TYR A 5 -9.72 26.03 -15.08
C TYR A 5 -8.26 26.17 -14.63
N PHE A 6 -7.63 25.08 -14.19
CA PHE A 6 -6.23 25.05 -13.78
C PHE A 6 -5.25 24.66 -14.90
N GLY A 7 -5.72 24.52 -16.15
CA GLY A 7 -4.86 24.15 -17.28
C GLY A 7 -4.36 22.72 -17.25
N LEU A 8 -5.15 21.81 -16.67
CA LEU A 8 -4.84 20.37 -16.57
C LEU A 8 -5.45 19.61 -17.73
N LYS A 9 -4.74 18.60 -18.23
CA LYS A 9 -5.23 17.65 -19.24
C LYS A 9 -6.09 16.54 -18.63
N GLU A 10 -5.75 16.10 -17.42
CA GLU A 10 -6.44 15.05 -16.69
C GLU A 10 -6.50 15.34 -15.18
N ILE A 11 -7.14 14.45 -14.40
CA ILE A 11 -7.28 14.61 -12.95
C ILE A 11 -5.96 14.24 -12.28
N PRO A 12 -5.23 15.18 -11.65
CA PRO A 12 -3.91 14.89 -11.08
C PRO A 12 -3.98 13.97 -9.86
N PHE A 13 -5.04 14.04 -9.08
CA PHE A 13 -5.17 13.34 -7.79
C PHE A 13 -6.26 12.24 -7.82
N SER A 14 -6.30 11.47 -8.93
CA SER A 14 -7.12 10.26 -9.01
C SER A 14 -6.66 9.21 -8.00
N LEU A 15 -7.61 8.45 -7.44
CA LEU A 15 -7.33 7.33 -6.53
C LEU A 15 -7.05 6.01 -7.27
N SER A 16 -7.29 5.96 -8.58
CA SER A 16 -6.98 4.78 -9.39
C SER A 16 -5.47 4.55 -9.43
N PRO A 17 -5.02 3.29 -9.30
CA PRO A 17 -3.59 2.96 -9.31
C PRO A 17 -3.02 2.97 -10.74
N ASP A 18 -2.83 4.17 -11.29
CA ASP A 18 -2.23 4.42 -12.60
C ASP A 18 -0.70 4.49 -12.49
N THR A 19 0.01 3.59 -13.18
CA THR A 19 1.46 3.48 -13.12
C THR A 19 2.20 4.63 -13.82
N SER A 20 1.55 5.46 -14.62
CA SER A 20 2.12 6.70 -15.17
C SER A 20 2.39 7.74 -14.07
N TYR A 21 1.60 7.71 -13.01
CA TYR A 21 1.75 8.55 -11.82
C TYR A 21 2.69 7.96 -10.75
N PHE A 22 3.40 6.87 -11.06
CA PHE A 22 4.34 6.31 -10.08
C PHE A 22 5.46 7.29 -9.77
N PHE A 23 5.56 7.69 -8.52
CA PHE A 23 6.56 8.64 -8.04
C PHE A 23 7.80 7.89 -7.53
N ALA A 24 8.81 7.78 -8.38
CA ALA A 24 10.08 7.11 -8.07
C ALA A 24 11.01 8.02 -7.24
N TYR A 25 10.64 8.30 -6.00
CA TYR A 25 11.40 9.15 -5.10
C TYR A 25 11.72 8.43 -3.78
N GLY A 26 12.95 8.64 -3.27
CA GLY A 26 13.38 8.12 -1.97
C GLY A 26 13.12 6.62 -1.82
N HIS A 27 12.42 6.25 -0.75
CA HIS A 27 12.13 4.86 -0.42
C HIS A 27 11.20 4.14 -1.41
N TYR A 28 10.40 4.85 -2.23
CA TYR A 28 9.60 4.21 -3.29
C TYR A 28 10.47 3.70 -4.44
N ALA A 29 11.50 4.48 -4.83
CA ALA A 29 12.48 4.02 -5.81
C ALA A 29 13.29 2.84 -5.27
N ASN A 30 13.73 2.92 -4.00
CA ASN A 30 14.46 1.86 -3.33
C ASN A 30 13.62 0.58 -3.22
N ALA A 31 12.33 0.68 -2.87
CA ALA A 31 11.41 -0.44 -2.83
C ALA A 31 11.31 -1.14 -4.19
N LEU A 32 11.06 -0.38 -5.26
CA LEU A 32 10.98 -0.92 -6.62
C LEU A 32 12.29 -1.61 -7.02
N ASN A 33 13.43 -0.97 -6.81
CA ASN A 33 14.74 -1.53 -7.15
C ASN A 33 15.03 -2.82 -6.36
N THR A 34 14.76 -2.83 -5.04
CA THR A 34 14.92 -4.01 -4.21
C THR A 34 14.06 -5.17 -4.72
N LEU A 35 12.80 -4.92 -5.06
CA LEU A 35 11.90 -5.92 -5.62
C LEU A 35 12.42 -6.49 -6.94
N LEU A 36 12.85 -5.62 -7.87
CA LEU A 36 13.38 -6.04 -9.16
C LEU A 36 14.66 -6.86 -9.01
N VAL A 37 15.55 -6.47 -8.10
CA VAL A 37 16.77 -7.23 -7.80
C VAL A 37 16.42 -8.58 -7.19
N ALA A 38 15.57 -8.64 -6.17
CA ALA A 38 15.18 -9.88 -5.52
C ALA A 38 14.50 -10.87 -6.49
N VAL A 39 13.61 -10.40 -7.36
CA VAL A 39 13.01 -11.23 -8.42
C VAL A 39 14.07 -11.72 -9.41
N ARG A 40 15.02 -10.88 -9.83
CA ARG A 40 16.10 -11.27 -10.75
C ARG A 40 17.08 -12.25 -10.12
N SER A 41 17.32 -12.16 -8.82
CA SER A 41 18.21 -13.07 -8.08
C SER A 41 17.57 -14.45 -7.82
N GLY A 42 16.29 -14.64 -8.11
CA GLY A 42 15.64 -15.94 -7.93
C GLY A 42 15.13 -16.17 -6.49
N GLU A 43 14.96 -15.12 -5.70
CA GLU A 43 14.50 -15.23 -4.31
C GLU A 43 13.09 -15.79 -4.24
N GLY A 44 12.89 -16.73 -3.30
CA GLY A 44 11.63 -17.48 -3.23
C GLY A 44 10.46 -16.70 -2.69
N PHE A 45 10.67 -15.94 -1.59
CA PHE A 45 9.65 -15.14 -0.94
C PHE A 45 10.12 -13.73 -0.65
N ILE A 46 9.33 -12.79 -1.11
CA ILE A 46 9.53 -11.35 -0.91
C ILE A 46 8.27 -10.79 -0.27
N LYS A 47 8.42 -9.94 0.74
CA LYS A 47 7.32 -9.29 1.43
C LYS A 47 7.46 -7.77 1.36
N VAL A 48 6.36 -7.09 1.05
CA VAL A 48 6.23 -5.63 1.14
C VAL A 48 5.06 -5.31 2.05
N THR A 49 5.33 -4.61 3.14
CA THR A 49 4.28 -4.12 4.04
C THR A 49 4.22 -2.60 4.04
N GLY A 50 3.09 -2.04 4.46
CA GLY A 50 2.90 -0.60 4.63
C GLY A 50 1.45 -0.30 4.97
N GLU A 51 1.21 0.87 5.54
CA GLU A 51 -0.12 1.33 5.91
C GLU A 51 -1.09 1.41 4.72
N VAL A 52 -2.38 1.44 5.02
CA VAL A 52 -3.43 1.66 4.00
C VAL A 52 -3.15 2.98 3.26
N GLY A 53 -3.19 2.93 1.92
CA GLY A 53 -3.01 4.13 1.11
C GLY A 53 -1.56 4.57 0.86
N THR A 54 -0.54 3.81 1.29
CA THR A 54 0.88 4.08 0.99
C THR A 54 1.30 3.75 -0.45
N GLY A 55 0.42 3.15 -1.27
CA GLY A 55 0.70 2.88 -2.68
C GLY A 55 1.26 1.50 -2.97
N LYS A 56 1.07 0.51 -2.09
CA LYS A 56 1.50 -0.90 -2.29
C LYS A 56 1.03 -1.49 -3.63
N THR A 57 -0.26 -1.38 -3.92
CA THR A 57 -0.84 -1.84 -5.20
C THR A 57 -0.23 -1.16 -6.41
N LEU A 58 0.06 0.16 -6.31
CA LEU A 58 0.73 0.89 -7.39
C LEU A 58 2.16 0.40 -7.58
N LEU A 59 2.90 0.16 -6.50
CA LEU A 59 4.25 -0.41 -6.53
C LEU A 59 4.23 -1.84 -7.13
N CYS A 60 3.26 -2.67 -6.74
CA CYS A 60 3.05 -4.00 -7.32
C CYS A 60 2.87 -3.93 -8.84
N ARG A 61 1.95 -3.11 -9.31
CA ARG A 61 1.70 -2.90 -10.75
C ARG A 61 2.92 -2.35 -11.48
N LYS A 62 3.63 -1.39 -10.87
CA LYS A 62 4.86 -0.84 -11.46
C LYS A 62 5.94 -1.89 -11.59
N MET A 63 6.13 -2.72 -10.57
CA MET A 63 7.05 -3.87 -10.62
C MET A 63 6.67 -4.81 -11.76
N MET A 64 5.41 -5.24 -11.84
CA MET A 64 4.92 -6.13 -12.90
C MET A 64 5.17 -5.56 -14.29
N ASN A 65 4.88 -4.28 -14.51
CA ASN A 65 5.09 -3.61 -15.79
C ASN A 65 6.58 -3.41 -16.16
N THR A 66 7.48 -3.50 -15.17
CA THR A 66 8.93 -3.30 -15.39
C THR A 66 9.67 -4.63 -15.64
N LEU A 67 9.05 -5.76 -15.27
CA LEU A 67 9.61 -7.08 -15.53
C LEU A 67 9.58 -7.40 -17.02
N ASN A 68 10.61 -8.10 -17.49
CA ASN A 68 10.77 -8.42 -18.91
C ASN A 68 9.91 -9.64 -19.34
N SER A 69 9.86 -9.89 -20.65
CA SER A 69 9.09 -11.00 -21.26
C SER A 69 9.53 -12.42 -20.84
N LYS A 70 10.70 -12.56 -20.19
CA LYS A 70 11.17 -13.84 -19.63
C LYS A 70 10.57 -14.16 -18.27
N VAL A 71 9.68 -13.30 -17.75
CA VAL A 71 8.98 -13.50 -16.49
C VAL A 71 7.50 -13.67 -16.76
N LYS A 72 6.96 -14.83 -16.44
CA LYS A 72 5.51 -15.06 -16.39
C LYS A 72 5.00 -14.57 -15.05
N ILE A 73 4.14 -13.55 -15.09
CA ILE A 73 3.52 -12.97 -13.91
C ILE A 73 2.17 -13.64 -13.69
N LEU A 74 1.90 -14.05 -12.46
CA LEU A 74 0.60 -14.49 -11.97
C LEU A 74 0.15 -13.45 -10.94
N TYR A 75 -1.07 -12.91 -11.04
CA TYR A 75 -1.52 -11.82 -10.16
C TYR A 75 -2.81 -12.16 -9.44
N ILE A 76 -2.75 -12.16 -8.12
CA ILE A 76 -3.91 -12.37 -7.24
C ILE A 76 -4.18 -11.08 -6.46
N PRO A 77 -5.20 -10.30 -6.85
CA PRO A 77 -5.51 -9.00 -6.21
C PRO A 77 -6.19 -9.14 -4.86
N ASN A 78 -6.89 -10.24 -4.61
CA ASN A 78 -7.57 -10.51 -3.34
C ASN A 78 -7.45 -12.01 -3.01
N PRO A 79 -6.61 -12.37 -2.02
CA PRO A 79 -6.35 -13.76 -1.67
C PRO A 79 -7.30 -14.32 -0.59
N GLN A 80 -8.44 -13.68 -0.35
CA GLN A 80 -9.47 -14.18 0.58
C GLN A 80 -10.21 -15.39 -0.01
N MET A 81 -9.50 -16.51 -0.06
CA MET A 81 -9.97 -17.76 -0.68
C MET A 81 -9.44 -18.98 0.07
N SER A 82 -10.05 -20.15 -0.14
CA SER A 82 -9.58 -21.41 0.40
C SER A 82 -8.28 -21.89 -0.28
N SER A 83 -7.62 -22.88 0.31
CA SER A 83 -6.46 -23.55 -0.27
C SER A 83 -6.70 -24.05 -1.69
N PHE A 84 -7.88 -24.61 -1.96
CA PHE A 84 -8.26 -25.03 -3.31
C PHE A 84 -8.51 -23.83 -4.22
N GLY A 85 -9.10 -22.77 -3.71
CA GLY A 85 -9.27 -21.50 -4.43
C GLY A 85 -7.95 -20.92 -4.91
N LEU A 86 -6.90 -20.96 -4.09
CA LEU A 86 -5.56 -20.55 -4.49
C LEU A 86 -5.01 -21.39 -5.66
N GLN A 87 -5.18 -22.71 -5.62
CA GLN A 87 -4.76 -23.60 -6.71
C GLN A 87 -5.51 -23.24 -8.01
N VAL A 88 -6.81 -22.99 -7.92
CA VAL A 88 -7.63 -22.56 -9.06
C VAL A 88 -7.12 -21.25 -9.62
N ALA A 89 -6.92 -20.23 -8.79
CA ALA A 89 -6.44 -18.92 -9.22
C ALA A 89 -5.06 -19.02 -9.90
N VAL A 90 -4.13 -19.80 -9.33
CA VAL A 90 -2.81 -20.03 -9.95
C VAL A 90 -2.93 -20.78 -11.28
N ALA A 91 -3.83 -21.77 -11.37
CA ALA A 91 -4.05 -22.53 -12.61
C ALA A 91 -4.66 -21.62 -13.71
N GLU A 92 -5.60 -20.75 -13.37
CA GLU A 92 -6.20 -19.76 -14.30
C GLU A 92 -5.14 -18.81 -14.85
N GLU A 93 -4.30 -18.25 -13.99
CA GLU A 93 -3.21 -17.35 -14.38
C GLU A 93 -2.15 -18.06 -15.25
N LEU A 94 -1.97 -19.38 -15.08
CA LEU A 94 -1.13 -20.21 -15.93
C LEU A 94 -1.80 -20.60 -17.25
N GLY A 95 -3.11 -20.33 -17.42
CA GLY A 95 -3.89 -20.70 -18.59
C GLY A 95 -4.28 -22.19 -18.63
N LEU A 96 -4.37 -22.84 -17.47
CA LEU A 96 -4.71 -24.26 -17.35
C LEU A 96 -6.22 -24.47 -17.25
N LYS A 97 -6.69 -25.64 -17.69
CA LYS A 97 -8.08 -26.05 -17.51
C LYS A 97 -8.32 -26.44 -16.04
N ILE A 98 -9.40 -25.90 -15.48
CA ILE A 98 -9.78 -26.18 -14.09
C ILE A 98 -10.30 -27.61 -13.93
N THR A 99 -9.85 -28.31 -12.89
CA THR A 99 -10.35 -29.62 -12.48
C THR A 99 -10.80 -29.57 -11.01
N ARG A 100 -11.81 -30.37 -10.66
CA ARG A 100 -12.34 -30.44 -9.29
C ARG A 100 -11.44 -31.21 -8.32
N TYR A 101 -10.44 -31.93 -8.82
CA TYR A 101 -9.55 -32.77 -8.03
C TYR A 101 -8.27 -32.02 -7.70
N SER A 102 -8.07 -31.66 -6.44
CA SER A 102 -6.91 -30.89 -5.95
C SER A 102 -5.57 -31.55 -6.33
N HIS A 103 -5.44 -32.85 -6.16
CA HIS A 103 -4.21 -33.57 -6.53
C HIS A 103 -3.89 -33.44 -8.03
N ARG A 104 -4.91 -33.56 -8.91
CA ARG A 104 -4.73 -33.40 -10.35
C ARG A 104 -4.38 -31.94 -10.71
N MET A 105 -4.98 -30.98 -10.00
CA MET A 105 -4.69 -29.55 -10.17
C MET A 105 -3.23 -29.25 -9.84
N ASN A 106 -2.75 -29.72 -8.68
CA ASN A 106 -1.35 -29.56 -8.27
C ASN A 106 -0.38 -30.16 -9.28
N LYS A 107 -0.67 -31.36 -9.80
CA LYS A 107 0.15 -31.97 -10.85
C LYS A 107 0.20 -31.12 -12.10
N MET A 108 -0.96 -30.64 -12.60
CA MET A 108 -1.02 -29.79 -13.79
C MET A 108 -0.25 -28.47 -13.59
N ILE A 109 -0.35 -27.84 -12.41
CA ILE A 109 0.42 -26.63 -12.07
C ILE A 109 1.92 -26.97 -12.10
N THR A 110 2.34 -28.04 -11.45
CA THR A 110 3.74 -28.47 -11.41
C THR A 110 4.30 -28.73 -12.80
N ASP A 111 3.58 -29.50 -13.63
CA ASP A 111 3.98 -29.81 -15.00
C ASP A 111 4.16 -28.55 -15.84
N LYS A 112 3.23 -27.58 -15.69
CA LYS A 112 3.31 -26.28 -16.40
C LYS A 112 4.46 -25.40 -15.92
N LEU A 113 4.73 -25.37 -14.62
CA LEU A 113 5.88 -24.65 -14.07
C LEU A 113 7.21 -25.24 -14.57
N LEU A 114 7.31 -26.57 -14.66
CA LEU A 114 8.47 -27.27 -15.22
C LEU A 114 8.66 -26.99 -16.72
N GLU A 115 7.56 -26.93 -17.50
CA GLU A 115 7.58 -26.53 -18.91
C GLU A 115 8.16 -25.11 -19.05
N LEU A 116 7.60 -24.13 -18.32
CA LEU A 116 8.07 -22.75 -18.35
C LEU A 116 9.54 -22.62 -17.94
N ALA A 117 9.97 -23.38 -16.94
CA ALA A 117 11.38 -23.39 -16.52
C ALA A 117 12.31 -23.95 -17.59
N LYS A 118 11.90 -24.98 -18.34
CA LYS A 118 12.66 -25.53 -19.49
C LYS A 118 12.79 -24.48 -20.60
N ASP A 119 11.78 -23.66 -20.81
CA ASP A 119 11.80 -22.55 -21.77
C ASP A 119 12.61 -21.33 -21.27
N GLY A 120 13.27 -21.46 -20.12
CA GLY A 120 14.05 -20.39 -19.49
C GLY A 120 13.21 -19.24 -18.92
N MET A 121 11.90 -19.46 -18.75
CA MET A 121 11.01 -18.51 -18.13
C MET A 121 10.99 -18.63 -16.61
N ARG A 122 10.91 -17.53 -15.92
CA ARG A 122 10.65 -17.46 -14.47
C ARG A 122 9.18 -17.21 -14.21
N VAL A 123 8.66 -17.74 -13.12
CA VAL A 123 7.28 -17.51 -12.72
C VAL A 123 7.27 -16.73 -11.40
N VAL A 124 6.57 -15.61 -11.38
CA VAL A 124 6.41 -14.74 -10.22
C VAL A 124 4.94 -14.59 -9.88
N LEU A 125 4.55 -15.06 -8.71
CA LEU A 125 3.22 -14.91 -8.15
C LEU A 125 3.19 -13.63 -7.29
N CYS A 126 2.46 -12.63 -7.75
CA CYS A 126 2.21 -11.40 -7.02
C CYS A 126 0.87 -11.51 -6.30
N ILE A 127 0.88 -11.34 -4.99
CA ILE A 127 -0.32 -11.39 -4.14
C ILE A 127 -0.49 -10.02 -3.50
N ASP A 128 -1.58 -9.32 -3.81
CA ASP A 128 -1.95 -8.07 -3.16
C ASP A 128 -2.90 -8.34 -2.00
N GLU A 129 -2.99 -7.43 -1.03
CA GLU A 129 -3.80 -7.54 0.19
C GLU A 129 -3.55 -8.88 0.95
N ALA A 130 -2.30 -9.33 1.00
CA ALA A 130 -1.91 -10.64 1.53
C ALA A 130 -2.32 -10.88 2.99
N GLN A 131 -2.60 -9.83 3.78
CA GLN A 131 -3.14 -9.97 5.15
C GLN A 131 -4.56 -10.56 5.17
N ALA A 132 -5.28 -10.51 4.04
CA ALA A 132 -6.61 -11.11 3.93
C ALA A 132 -6.60 -12.63 3.68
N MET A 133 -5.41 -13.22 3.48
CA MET A 133 -5.25 -14.65 3.20
C MET A 133 -5.50 -15.48 4.46
N PRO A 134 -6.38 -16.52 4.41
CA PRO A 134 -6.53 -17.48 5.50
C PRO A 134 -5.24 -18.26 5.78
N GLU A 135 -5.03 -18.66 7.04
CA GLU A 135 -3.82 -19.41 7.45
C GLU A 135 -3.63 -20.72 6.66
N GLU A 136 -4.70 -21.45 6.40
CA GLU A 136 -4.66 -22.68 5.60
C GLU A 136 -4.23 -22.41 4.14
N THR A 137 -4.60 -21.23 3.61
CA THR A 137 -4.23 -20.83 2.25
C THR A 137 -2.76 -20.39 2.20
N MET A 138 -2.25 -19.75 3.26
CA MET A 138 -0.82 -19.46 3.41
C MET A 138 0.03 -20.74 3.49
N GLU A 139 -0.45 -21.77 4.16
CA GLU A 139 0.24 -23.05 4.19
C GLU A 139 0.26 -23.72 2.80
N SER A 140 -0.83 -23.65 2.06
CA SER A 140 -0.87 -24.10 0.66
C SER A 140 0.08 -23.31 -0.24
N LEU A 141 0.21 -22.00 -0.04
CA LEU A 141 1.19 -21.18 -0.73
C LEU A 141 2.62 -21.65 -0.42
N ARG A 142 2.91 -21.99 0.84
CA ARG A 142 4.21 -22.55 1.24
C ARG A 142 4.50 -23.85 0.50
N LEU A 143 3.49 -24.72 0.34
CA LEU A 143 3.64 -25.99 -0.38
C LEU A 143 3.90 -25.78 -1.87
N LEU A 144 3.21 -24.83 -2.50
CA LEU A 144 3.46 -24.48 -3.90
C LEU A 144 4.90 -24.01 -4.15
N THR A 145 5.50 -23.33 -3.18
CA THR A 145 6.89 -22.85 -3.31
C THR A 145 7.95 -23.87 -2.95
N ASN A 146 7.56 -25.08 -2.52
CA ASN A 146 8.47 -26.22 -2.42
C ASN A 146 8.83 -26.82 -3.79
N LEU A 147 8.11 -26.41 -4.83
CA LEU A 147 8.39 -26.87 -6.18
C LEU A 147 9.69 -26.23 -6.66
N GLU A 148 10.75 -27.00 -6.64
CA GLU A 148 12.09 -26.58 -7.07
C GLU A 148 12.76 -27.68 -7.87
N THR A 149 13.67 -27.30 -8.75
CA THR A 149 14.64 -28.18 -9.36
C THR A 149 15.91 -28.17 -8.51
N GLU A 150 16.90 -29.01 -8.80
CA GLU A 150 18.20 -28.97 -8.12
C GLU A 150 18.88 -27.57 -8.16
N LYS A 151 18.51 -26.73 -9.12
CA LYS A 151 19.18 -25.44 -9.37
C LYS A 151 18.30 -24.21 -9.18
N PHE A 152 16.96 -24.34 -9.30
CA PHE A 152 16.07 -23.17 -9.37
C PHE A 152 14.73 -23.45 -8.69
N LYS A 153 14.17 -22.43 -8.05
CA LYS A 153 12.76 -22.39 -7.63
C LYS A 153 11.86 -22.20 -8.84
N LEU A 154 10.81 -23.02 -8.95
CA LEU A 154 9.88 -22.98 -10.08
C LEU A 154 8.93 -21.79 -10.01
N ILE A 155 8.66 -21.29 -8.79
CA ILE A 155 7.80 -20.13 -8.55
C ILE A 155 8.40 -19.26 -7.44
N GLN A 156 8.38 -17.95 -7.67
CA GLN A 156 8.74 -16.92 -6.70
C GLN A 156 7.45 -16.23 -6.24
N VAL A 157 7.38 -15.80 -4.99
CA VAL A 157 6.21 -15.13 -4.43
C VAL A 157 6.56 -13.75 -3.93
N VAL A 158 5.80 -12.75 -4.34
CA VAL A 158 5.88 -11.38 -3.84
C VAL A 158 4.55 -11.03 -3.19
N MET A 159 4.56 -10.85 -1.87
CA MET A 159 3.38 -10.51 -1.07
C MET A 159 3.38 -9.01 -0.77
N PHE A 160 2.27 -8.35 -1.07
CA PHE A 160 2.00 -6.99 -0.65
C PHE A 160 0.87 -7.01 0.38
N GLY A 161 1.09 -6.40 1.53
CA GLY A 161 0.10 -6.43 2.61
C GLY A 161 0.19 -5.25 3.56
N GLN A 162 -0.79 -5.15 4.44
CA GLN A 162 -0.82 -4.20 5.55
C GLN A 162 0.03 -4.74 6.71
N PRO A 163 0.33 -3.95 7.75
CA PRO A 163 1.11 -4.41 8.90
C PRO A 163 0.56 -5.67 9.58
N GLU A 164 -0.76 -5.93 9.48
CA GLU A 164 -1.43 -7.13 9.98
C GLU A 164 -0.90 -8.42 9.33
N LEU A 165 -0.28 -8.31 8.14
CA LEU A 165 0.43 -9.43 7.52
C LEU A 165 1.60 -9.91 8.41
N ASP A 166 2.29 -9.00 9.09
CA ASP A 166 3.38 -9.34 10.01
C ASP A 166 2.85 -10.09 11.23
N GLU A 167 1.68 -9.70 11.75
CA GLU A 167 1.00 -10.38 12.85
C GLU A 167 0.59 -11.80 12.44
N LEU A 168 0.00 -11.92 11.25
CA LEU A 168 -0.41 -13.20 10.68
C LEU A 168 0.79 -14.14 10.51
N LEU A 169 1.90 -13.65 9.95
CA LEU A 169 3.14 -14.41 9.77
C LEU A 169 3.83 -14.80 11.09
N ASN A 170 3.51 -14.18 12.21
CA ASN A 170 4.02 -14.54 13.53
C ASN A 170 3.25 -15.70 14.19
N ARG A 171 2.10 -16.11 13.66
CA ARG A 171 1.33 -17.22 14.18
C ARG A 171 2.07 -18.56 13.98
N ARG A 172 1.89 -19.48 14.92
CA ARG A 172 2.57 -20.80 14.90
C ARG A 172 2.30 -21.59 13.62
N SER A 173 1.06 -21.55 13.13
CA SER A 173 0.59 -22.24 11.92
C SER A 173 1.34 -21.84 10.65
N VAL A 174 1.77 -20.58 10.54
CA VAL A 174 2.44 -20.05 9.33
C VAL A 174 3.92 -19.71 9.55
N ARG A 175 4.50 -20.08 10.69
CA ARG A 175 5.90 -19.78 11.05
C ARG A 175 6.91 -20.27 10.01
N GLN A 176 6.65 -21.41 9.40
CA GLN A 176 7.53 -21.99 8.37
C GLN A 176 7.57 -21.12 7.10
N LEU A 177 6.44 -20.46 6.74
CA LEU A 177 6.40 -19.52 5.64
C LEU A 177 7.25 -18.28 5.96
N LYS A 178 7.14 -17.75 7.19
CA LYS A 178 7.95 -16.60 7.63
C LYS A 178 9.45 -16.84 7.48
N GLN A 179 9.94 -18.06 7.81
CA GLN A 179 11.35 -18.42 7.68
C GLN A 179 11.87 -18.45 6.24
N ARG A 180 10.98 -18.48 5.24
CA ARG A 180 11.32 -18.48 3.81
C ARG A 180 11.37 -17.06 3.21
N ILE A 181 10.92 -16.05 3.94
CA ILE A 181 10.96 -14.66 3.48
C ILE A 181 12.42 -14.19 3.52
N THR A 182 13.02 -14.01 2.36
CA THR A 182 14.41 -13.56 2.20
C THR A 182 14.52 -12.06 2.13
N PHE A 183 13.50 -11.40 1.56
CA PHE A 183 13.45 -9.94 1.47
C PHE A 183 12.17 -9.41 2.10
N SER A 184 12.32 -8.41 2.97
CA SER A 184 11.20 -7.68 3.58
C SER A 184 11.44 -6.19 3.42
N TYR A 185 10.45 -5.50 2.86
CA TYR A 185 10.48 -4.05 2.71
C TYR A 185 9.25 -3.43 3.34
N ARG A 186 9.45 -2.37 4.12
CA ARG A 186 8.36 -1.58 4.69
C ARG A 186 8.24 -0.26 3.92
N LEU A 187 7.06 -0.03 3.34
CA LEU A 187 6.76 1.18 2.61
C LEU A 187 6.23 2.23 3.59
N GLU A 188 7.05 3.24 3.80
CA GLU A 188 6.75 4.33 4.74
C GLU A 188 5.93 5.44 4.06
N PRO A 189 5.15 6.24 4.80
CA PRO A 189 4.58 7.48 4.31
C PRO A 189 5.65 8.45 3.81
N LEU A 190 5.25 9.40 2.96
CA LEU A 190 6.14 10.44 2.48
C LEU A 190 6.49 11.41 3.63
N ASP A 191 7.74 11.84 3.69
CA ASP A 191 8.13 12.98 4.51
C ASP A 191 7.60 14.30 3.91
N ARG A 192 7.80 15.40 4.60
CA ARG A 192 7.27 16.71 4.18
C ARG A 192 7.80 17.14 2.79
N ALA A 193 9.09 16.98 2.55
CA ALA A 193 9.72 17.32 1.28
C ALA A 193 9.28 16.38 0.15
N GLY A 194 9.17 15.08 0.45
CA GLY A 194 8.66 14.07 -0.47
C GLY A 194 7.20 14.33 -0.86
N MET A 195 6.36 14.81 0.07
CA MET A 195 4.98 15.18 -0.23
C MET A 195 4.91 16.36 -1.22
N ASP A 196 5.74 17.39 -1.04
CA ASP A 196 5.76 18.53 -1.95
C ASP A 196 6.17 18.11 -3.37
N ALA A 197 7.23 17.31 -3.45
CA ALA A 197 7.70 16.76 -4.72
C ALA A 197 6.65 15.82 -5.35
N TYR A 198 5.93 15.03 -4.54
CA TYR A 198 4.84 14.17 -4.99
C TYR A 198 3.67 14.96 -5.59
N ILE A 199 3.21 16.01 -4.90
CA ILE A 199 2.12 16.87 -5.37
C ILE A 199 2.52 17.52 -6.70
N LEU A 200 3.74 18.09 -6.78
CA LEU A 200 4.26 18.68 -8.00
C LEU A 200 4.34 17.65 -9.14
N HIS A 201 4.90 16.47 -8.87
CA HIS A 201 4.99 15.39 -9.85
C HIS A 201 3.62 15.04 -10.44
N ARG A 202 2.60 14.86 -9.60
CA ARG A 202 1.25 14.54 -10.05
C ARG A 202 0.63 15.65 -10.89
N MET A 203 0.86 16.91 -10.52
CA MET A 203 0.39 18.06 -11.30
C MET A 203 1.07 18.11 -12.68
N VAL A 204 2.38 17.90 -12.74
CA VAL A 204 3.16 17.89 -14.00
C VAL A 204 2.70 16.75 -14.91
N VAL A 205 2.54 15.52 -14.39
CA VAL A 205 2.03 14.38 -15.17
C VAL A 205 0.64 14.68 -15.72
N ALA A 206 -0.22 15.34 -14.93
CA ALA A 206 -1.54 15.79 -15.39
C ALA A 206 -1.51 16.95 -16.41
N GLY A 207 -0.32 17.38 -16.85
CA GLY A 207 -0.14 18.41 -17.87
C GLY A 207 -0.13 19.84 -17.35
N PHE A 208 0.11 20.04 -16.06
CA PHE A 208 0.25 21.38 -15.49
C PHE A 208 1.63 21.96 -15.82
N HIS A 209 1.63 23.17 -16.37
CA HIS A 209 2.83 23.92 -16.75
C HIS A 209 2.95 25.27 -16.04
N GLY A 210 2.13 25.50 -15.02
CA GLY A 210 2.13 26.76 -14.25
C GLY A 210 3.07 26.77 -13.05
N GLY A 211 3.02 27.86 -12.29
CA GLY A 211 3.69 27.98 -10.99
C GLY A 211 2.98 27.18 -9.89
N MET A 212 3.39 27.32 -8.62
CA MET A 212 2.77 26.62 -7.50
C MET A 212 1.30 27.08 -7.32
N ILE A 213 0.36 26.12 -7.42
CA ILE A 213 -1.06 26.36 -7.13
C ILE A 213 -1.31 26.33 -5.61
N PHE A 214 -0.64 25.43 -4.89
CA PHE A 214 -0.80 25.29 -3.45
C PHE A 214 0.14 26.26 -2.72
N GLU A 215 -0.42 27.08 -1.84
CA GLU A 215 0.36 27.96 -0.99
C GLU A 215 1.19 27.17 0.05
N PRO A 216 2.38 27.65 0.49
CA PRO A 216 3.22 26.92 1.45
C PRO A 216 2.47 26.52 2.73
N LYS A 217 1.67 27.42 3.31
CA LYS A 217 0.86 27.15 4.50
C LYS A 217 -0.26 26.13 4.24
N ALA A 218 -0.78 26.06 3.02
CA ALA A 218 -1.76 25.06 2.60
C ALA A 218 -1.11 23.66 2.54
N LEU A 219 0.11 23.56 1.98
CA LEU A 219 0.90 22.33 1.96
C LEU A 219 1.22 21.83 3.37
N ASP A 220 1.53 22.73 4.32
CA ASP A 220 1.74 22.34 5.73
C ASP A 220 0.49 21.68 6.33
N LYS A 221 -0.69 22.24 6.04
CA LYS A 221 -1.96 21.67 6.51
C LYS A 221 -2.31 20.34 5.83
N ILE A 222 -1.99 20.18 4.55
CA ILE A 222 -2.13 18.89 3.85
C ILE A 222 -1.23 17.85 4.51
N TYR A 223 0.03 18.17 4.81
CA TYR A 223 0.96 17.24 5.45
C TYR A 223 0.50 16.83 6.86
N GLU A 224 0.10 17.81 7.67
CA GLU A 224 -0.42 17.58 9.03
C GLU A 224 -1.63 16.63 9.00
N ALA A 225 -2.58 16.86 8.09
CA ALA A 225 -3.80 16.08 7.99
C ALA A 225 -3.59 14.69 7.35
N SER A 226 -2.75 14.61 6.31
CA SER A 226 -2.48 13.36 5.58
C SER A 226 -1.43 12.47 6.26
N ARG A 227 -0.58 13.04 7.13
CA ARG A 227 0.56 12.33 7.75
C ARG A 227 1.50 11.72 6.70
N GLY A 228 1.57 12.34 5.51
CA GLY A 228 2.37 11.86 4.39
C GLY A 228 1.79 10.64 3.65
N ILE A 229 0.57 10.19 3.95
CA ILE A 229 -0.07 9.04 3.29
C ILE A 229 -0.58 9.46 1.90
N PRO A 230 -0.05 8.89 0.79
CA PRO A 230 -0.37 9.32 -0.58
C PRO A 230 -1.86 9.34 -0.91
N ARG A 231 -2.63 8.36 -0.43
CA ARG A 231 -4.09 8.35 -0.63
C ARG A 231 -4.77 9.56 0.00
N LEU A 232 -4.40 9.93 1.22
CA LEU A 232 -4.96 11.09 1.91
C LEU A 232 -4.50 12.38 1.26
N ILE A 233 -3.24 12.48 0.83
CA ILE A 233 -2.72 13.61 0.07
C ILE A 233 -3.57 13.81 -1.19
N ASN A 234 -3.84 12.74 -1.95
CA ASN A 234 -4.66 12.83 -3.16
C ASN A 234 -6.08 13.32 -2.86
N ILE A 235 -6.73 12.77 -1.84
CA ILE A 235 -8.09 13.19 -1.45
C ILE A 235 -8.10 14.67 -1.09
N LEU A 236 -7.18 15.10 -0.22
CA LEU A 236 -7.11 16.47 0.25
C LEU A 236 -6.79 17.46 -0.89
N CYS A 237 -5.81 17.15 -1.73
CA CYS A 237 -5.47 17.98 -2.88
C CYS A 237 -6.63 18.09 -3.89
N HIS A 238 -7.28 16.95 -4.20
CA HIS A 238 -8.44 16.93 -5.10
C HIS A 238 -9.58 17.80 -4.58
N LYS A 239 -9.99 17.62 -3.32
CA LYS A 239 -11.06 18.41 -2.69
C LYS A 239 -10.69 19.88 -2.59
N SER A 240 -9.43 20.20 -2.23
CA SER A 240 -8.97 21.59 -2.14
C SER A 240 -9.00 22.31 -3.49
N LEU A 241 -8.63 21.62 -4.59
CA LEU A 241 -8.78 22.16 -5.94
C LEU A 241 -10.24 22.38 -6.32
N MET A 242 -11.14 21.50 -5.91
CA MET A 242 -12.59 21.67 -6.13
C MET A 242 -13.13 22.88 -5.38
N VAL A 243 -12.74 23.08 -4.12
CA VAL A 243 -13.15 24.23 -3.31
C VAL A 243 -12.63 25.53 -3.94
N SER A 244 -11.34 25.58 -4.31
CA SER A 244 -10.73 26.74 -4.96
C SER A 244 -11.42 27.09 -6.29
N TYR A 245 -11.74 26.07 -7.10
CA TYR A 245 -12.52 26.24 -8.34
C TYR A 245 -13.91 26.83 -8.05
N GLY A 246 -14.64 26.30 -7.06
CA GLY A 246 -15.96 26.81 -6.67
C GLY A 246 -15.95 28.25 -6.19
N GLN A 247 -14.83 28.71 -5.61
CA GLN A 247 -14.61 30.08 -5.16
C GLN A 247 -14.04 31.01 -6.26
N GLY A 248 -13.74 30.49 -7.44
CA GLY A 248 -13.15 31.23 -8.54
C GLY A 248 -11.70 31.67 -8.32
N THR A 249 -10.98 31.07 -7.36
CA THR A 249 -9.57 31.39 -7.06
C THR A 249 -8.62 30.44 -7.81
N ARG A 250 -7.46 30.94 -8.25
CA ARG A 250 -6.45 30.16 -8.97
C ARG A 250 -5.34 29.62 -8.08
N SER A 251 -5.38 29.92 -6.79
CA SER A 251 -4.49 29.37 -5.77
C SER A 251 -5.29 28.59 -4.73
N VAL A 252 -4.65 27.61 -4.11
CA VAL A 252 -5.20 26.82 -2.99
C VAL A 252 -4.56 27.33 -1.70
N GLY A 253 -5.33 28.08 -0.93
CA GLY A 253 -4.92 28.59 0.37
C GLY A 253 -5.31 27.66 1.52
N THR A 254 -4.90 28.04 2.73
CA THR A 254 -5.17 27.26 3.96
C THR A 254 -6.66 27.03 4.20
N ALA A 255 -7.53 28.02 3.91
CA ALA A 255 -8.97 27.89 4.09
C ALA A 255 -9.57 26.78 3.22
N ASN A 256 -9.12 26.65 1.96
CA ASN A 256 -9.56 25.59 1.04
C ASN A 256 -9.21 24.20 1.57
N VAL A 257 -7.98 24.05 2.12
CA VAL A 257 -7.52 22.79 2.71
C VAL A 257 -8.31 22.44 3.98
N LEU A 258 -8.56 23.41 4.86
CA LEU A 258 -9.34 23.17 6.07
C LEU A 258 -10.77 22.71 5.75
N MET A 259 -11.40 23.25 4.71
CA MET A 259 -12.69 22.76 4.21
C MET A 259 -12.60 21.32 3.69
N ALA A 260 -11.54 21.00 2.94
CA ALA A 260 -11.30 19.63 2.46
C ALA A 260 -11.07 18.64 3.63
N VAL A 261 -10.32 19.05 4.66
CA VAL A 261 -10.05 18.27 5.87
C VAL A 261 -11.35 18.01 6.64
N SER A 262 -12.20 19.03 6.82
CA SER A 262 -13.47 18.89 7.54
C SER A 262 -14.46 17.94 6.85
N ASP A 263 -14.34 17.80 5.54
CA ASP A 263 -15.16 16.90 4.70
C ASP A 263 -14.50 15.51 4.49
N THR A 264 -13.43 15.19 5.22
CA THR A 264 -12.70 13.92 5.07
C THR A 264 -12.63 13.17 6.41
N GLU A 265 -13.37 12.05 6.54
CA GLU A 265 -13.52 11.29 7.81
C GLU A 265 -12.18 10.79 8.36
N ASP A 266 -11.31 10.24 7.52
CA ASP A 266 -10.00 9.68 7.93
C ASP A 266 -9.05 10.72 8.54
N THR A 267 -9.28 12.01 8.29
CA THR A 267 -8.53 13.11 8.90
C THR A 267 -9.15 13.59 10.22
N GLN A 268 -10.46 13.42 10.40
CA GLN A 268 -11.18 13.81 11.62
C GLN A 268 -10.88 12.86 12.80
N LEU A 269 -10.69 11.57 12.56
CA LEU A 269 -10.35 10.58 13.59
C LEU A 269 -9.04 10.91 14.33
N SER A 270 -8.08 11.56 13.67
CA SER A 270 -6.83 12.00 14.31
C SER A 270 -7.05 13.16 15.30
N ASN A 271 -8.00 14.05 15.03
CA ASN A 271 -8.35 15.17 15.91
C ASN A 271 -9.13 14.72 17.15
N MET A 272 -9.98 13.72 17.04
CA MET A 272 -10.73 13.19 18.20
C MET A 272 -9.83 12.48 19.22
N ARG A 273 -8.79 11.73 18.77
CA ARG A 273 -7.82 11.10 19.69
C ARG A 273 -7.01 12.13 20.48
N GLY A 274 -6.57 13.22 19.83
CA GLY A 274 -5.84 14.31 20.48
C GLY A 274 -6.71 15.10 21.49
N HIS A 275 -7.99 15.30 21.22
CA HIS A 275 -8.91 15.98 22.13
C HIS A 275 -9.34 15.12 23.32
N TRP A 276 -9.47 13.80 23.14
CA TRP A 276 -9.82 12.87 24.21
C TRP A 276 -8.70 12.75 25.25
N TRP A 277 -7.45 12.66 24.79
CA TRP A 277 -6.26 12.67 25.67
C TRP A 277 -6.14 13.98 26.47
N ARG A 278 -6.34 15.12 25.84
CA ARG A 278 -6.33 16.42 26.54
C ARG A 278 -7.44 16.55 27.59
N ARG A 279 -8.64 16.05 27.29
CA ARG A 279 -9.75 16.00 28.26
C ARG A 279 -9.50 15.02 29.39
N PHE A 280 -8.88 13.87 29.11
CA PHE A 280 -8.52 12.88 30.12
C PHE A 280 -7.46 13.41 31.07
N VAL A 281 -6.40 14.06 30.58
CA VAL A 281 -5.36 14.69 31.38
C VAL A 281 -5.93 15.85 32.19
N ALA A 282 -6.80 16.68 31.66
CA ALA A 282 -7.48 17.77 32.39
C ALA A 282 -8.38 17.24 33.51
N SER A 283 -9.13 16.16 33.24
CA SER A 283 -9.97 15.51 34.25
C SER A 283 -9.16 14.89 35.43
N MET A 284 -8.01 14.27 35.10
CA MET A 284 -7.08 13.75 36.13
C MET A 284 -6.47 14.86 36.99
N ALA A 285 -6.10 15.98 36.37
CA ALA A 285 -5.57 17.14 37.10
C ALA A 285 -6.60 17.76 38.03
N THR A 286 -7.88 17.87 37.63
CA THR A 286 -8.94 18.37 38.50
C THR A 286 -9.25 17.41 39.64
N MET A 287 -9.24 16.09 39.42
CA MET A 287 -9.42 15.10 40.51
C MET A 287 -8.25 15.17 41.55
N ALA A 288 -7.02 15.34 41.09
CA ALA A 288 -5.87 15.48 42.01
C ALA A 288 -5.98 16.74 42.86
N ILE A 289 -6.42 17.86 42.29
CA ILE A 289 -6.59 19.13 43.02
C ILE A 289 -7.71 18.98 44.07
N VAL A 290 -8.83 18.36 43.73
CA VAL A 290 -9.95 18.14 44.66
C VAL A 290 -9.54 17.21 45.82
N SER A 291 -8.77 16.14 45.56
CA SER A 291 -8.32 15.21 46.59
C SER A 291 -7.31 15.87 47.56
N VAL A 292 -6.40 16.71 47.07
CA VAL A 292 -5.46 17.47 47.90
C VAL A 292 -6.21 18.50 48.75
N SER A 293 -7.20 19.20 48.17
CA SER A 293 -8.01 20.18 48.95
C SER A 293 -8.86 19.51 50.04
N SER A 294 -9.43 18.34 49.75
CA SER A 294 -10.18 17.57 50.75
C SER A 294 -9.29 17.03 51.88
N TYR A 295 -8.07 16.62 51.54
CA TYR A 295 -7.09 16.16 52.55
C TYR A 295 -6.64 17.29 53.48
N MET A 296 -6.43 18.50 52.94
CA MET A 296 -6.08 19.68 53.72
C MET A 296 -7.21 20.13 54.67
N LEU A 297 -8.50 19.92 54.30
CA LEU A 297 -9.65 20.26 55.13
C LEU A 297 -9.91 19.26 56.30
N ILE A 298 -9.35 18.05 56.22
CA ILE A 298 -9.52 17.01 57.24
C ILE A 298 -8.38 17.08 58.29
N VAL A 299 -7.25 17.70 57.95
CA VAL A 299 -6.05 17.79 58.83
C VAL A 299 -6.00 19.09 59.61
N HIS A 300 -6.93 20.04 59.40
CA HIS A 300 -7.18 21.26 60.21
C HIS A 300 -8.52 21.17 60.90
#